data_92bef0cebc1b4819fd5810ca5d06e6f4
#
_entry.id   92bef0cebc1b4819fd5810ca5d06e6f4
#
_cell.length_a   1.000
_cell.length_b   1.000
_cell.length_c   1.000
_cell.angle_alpha   90.00
_cell.angle_beta   90.00
_cell.angle_gamma   90.00
#
_symmetry.space_group_name_H-M   'P 1'
#
loop_
_entity.id
_entity.type
_entity.pdbx_description
1 polymer ?
#
loop_
_entity_poly.entity_id
_entity_poly.type
_entity_poly.pdbx_seq_one_letter_code
_entity_poly.pdbx_strand_id
1 'polypeptide(L)'
;SPYQKKTMNTERFARPVNTGVNHTLLILGSAWETSPELGDEIAVYDSENNMVASVAWRPEQEGHSGLAIWGDDETTSAKEGMLKGETFSIVLFDKSEDAMTALKVNRWELGDNAFAKDGVSVVGSIASSSVIAQDLELFQNVPNPVQDNTSISFYLPKDGKINLTVSNTLGQEVMVLSKENFTKGMHTVQMDANSLSTGVYFYKLEANKNSLTKQLTLVN
;
A
#
# COMPACT_ATOMS: atom_id res chain seq x y z
N SER A 1 35.52 9.41 3.73
CA SER A 1 34.73 8.34 3.14
C SER A 1 33.28 8.80 3.03
N PRO A 2 32.68 8.91 1.84
CA PRO A 2 31.28 9.32 1.73
C PRO A 2 30.40 8.09 1.82
N TYR A 3 29.63 7.99 2.88
CA TYR A 3 28.45 7.12 2.93
C TYR A 3 27.45 7.64 1.88
N GLN A 4 27.47 7.07 0.72
CA GLN A 4 26.39 7.25 -0.24
C GLN A 4 25.17 6.53 0.32
N LYS A 5 24.20 7.30 0.81
CA LYS A 5 22.85 6.84 1.12
C LYS A 5 22.22 6.36 -0.19
N LYS A 6 22.36 5.06 -0.48
CA LYS A 6 21.60 4.43 -1.54
C LYS A 6 20.14 4.42 -1.08
N THR A 7 19.38 5.41 -1.49
CA THR A 7 17.93 5.42 -1.36
C THR A 7 17.40 4.26 -2.19
N MET A 8 17.25 3.09 -1.58
CA MET A 8 16.39 2.04 -2.12
C MET A 8 14.94 2.47 -1.80
N ASN A 9 14.36 3.24 -2.71
CA ASN A 9 12.94 3.53 -2.68
C ASN A 9 12.23 2.33 -3.33
N THR A 10 11.94 1.29 -2.55
CA THR A 10 11.19 0.11 -2.97
C THR A 10 10.28 -0.35 -1.83
N GLU A 11 9.66 0.61 -1.15
CA GLU A 11 8.56 0.30 -0.25
C GLU A 11 7.36 -0.09 -1.13
N ARG A 12 6.80 -1.28 -0.92
CA ARG A 12 5.59 -1.75 -1.58
C ARG A 12 4.39 -0.90 -1.16
N PHE A 13 4.36 -0.58 0.13
CA PHE A 13 3.25 0.16 0.71
C PHE A 13 3.54 1.65 0.70
N ALA A 14 2.60 2.43 0.15
CA ALA A 14 2.60 3.87 0.29
C ALA A 14 2.43 4.24 1.77
N ARG A 15 3.01 5.37 2.20
CA ARG A 15 2.79 5.84 3.56
C ARG A 15 1.35 6.35 3.71
N PRO A 16 0.60 5.90 4.71
CA PRO A 16 -0.73 6.41 4.99
C PRO A 16 -0.71 7.91 5.30
N VAL A 17 -1.83 8.56 5.08
CA VAL A 17 -2.01 9.97 5.40
C VAL A 17 -1.97 10.18 6.91
N ASN A 18 -1.17 11.16 7.36
CA ASN A 18 -1.15 11.55 8.76
C ASN A 18 -2.33 12.49 9.04
N THR A 19 -3.33 11.99 9.74
CA THR A 19 -4.54 12.74 10.14
C THR A 19 -4.39 13.49 11.46
N GLY A 20 -3.24 13.35 12.16
CA GLY A 20 -3.01 13.91 13.48
C GLY A 20 -3.60 13.10 14.63
N VAL A 21 -4.39 12.06 14.34
CA VAL A 21 -4.96 11.15 15.33
C VAL A 21 -4.34 9.78 15.13
N ASN A 22 -3.73 9.20 16.15
CA ASN A 22 -3.08 7.90 15.99
C ASN A 22 -3.31 6.96 17.16
N HIS A 23 -3.03 5.68 16.91
CA HIS A 23 -2.86 4.58 17.85
C HIS A 23 -1.49 3.97 17.59
N THR A 24 -0.70 3.74 18.61
CA THR A 24 0.63 3.13 18.47
C THR A 24 0.52 1.60 18.55
N LEU A 25 0.96 0.93 17.49
CA LEU A 25 1.17 -0.52 17.49
C LEU A 25 2.66 -0.81 17.60
N LEU A 26 3.06 -1.61 18.61
CA LEU A 26 4.41 -2.12 18.76
C LEU A 26 4.39 -3.65 18.61
N ILE A 27 5.18 -4.18 17.71
CA ILE A 27 5.43 -5.62 17.58
C ILE A 27 6.84 -5.87 18.14
N LEU A 28 6.93 -6.67 19.20
CA LEU A 28 8.21 -7.02 19.82
C LEU A 28 9.01 -7.93 18.89
N GLY A 29 10.34 -7.80 18.87
CA GLY A 29 11.20 -8.70 18.11
C GLY A 29 11.06 -10.15 18.56
N SER A 30 10.81 -10.37 19.85
CA SER A 30 10.55 -11.69 20.43
C SER A 30 9.16 -12.25 20.12
N ALA A 31 8.28 -11.46 19.50
CA ALA A 31 6.92 -11.91 19.14
C ALA A 31 6.90 -12.89 17.96
N TRP A 32 7.91 -12.86 17.11
CA TRP A 32 7.98 -13.62 15.88
C TRP A 32 8.44 -15.07 16.10
N GLU A 33 7.74 -16.04 15.54
CA GLU A 33 8.24 -17.43 15.44
C GLU A 33 9.39 -17.53 14.44
N THR A 34 9.24 -16.81 13.31
CA THR A 34 10.29 -16.61 12.30
C THR A 34 10.33 -15.12 12.02
N SER A 35 11.46 -14.49 12.30
CA SER A 35 11.61 -13.05 12.06
C SER A 35 11.53 -12.73 10.58
N PRO A 36 10.88 -11.63 10.22
CA PRO A 36 10.96 -11.10 8.85
C PRO A 36 12.40 -10.83 8.41
N GLU A 37 12.62 -10.71 7.11
CA GLU A 37 13.92 -10.41 6.52
C GLU A 37 14.06 -8.93 6.18
N LEU A 38 15.29 -8.50 5.91
CA LEU A 38 15.54 -7.11 5.50
C LEU A 38 14.90 -6.81 4.15
N GLY A 39 13.95 -5.90 4.18
CA GLY A 39 13.19 -5.49 3.00
C GLY A 39 11.74 -5.95 3.01
N ASP A 40 11.37 -6.80 3.98
CA ASP A 40 9.98 -7.10 4.26
C ASP A 40 9.27 -5.89 4.85
N GLU A 41 7.97 -5.83 4.68
CA GLU A 41 7.16 -4.72 5.15
C GLU A 41 5.96 -5.24 5.95
N ILE A 42 5.64 -4.53 7.02
CA ILE A 42 4.45 -4.79 7.82
C ILE A 42 3.43 -3.71 7.50
N ALA A 43 2.20 -4.11 7.19
CA ALA A 43 1.08 -3.21 6.97
C ALA A 43 -0.09 -3.54 7.89
N VAL A 44 -0.87 -2.52 8.20
CA VAL A 44 -2.10 -2.61 9.00
C VAL A 44 -3.27 -2.12 8.16
N TYR A 45 -4.34 -2.89 8.16
CA TYR A 45 -5.55 -2.61 7.42
C TYR A 45 -6.75 -2.46 8.35
N ASP A 46 -7.65 -1.56 8.00
CA ASP A 46 -8.95 -1.43 8.65
C ASP A 46 -9.94 -2.55 8.22
N SER A 47 -11.15 -2.52 8.74
CA SER A 47 -12.21 -3.49 8.43
C SER A 47 -12.72 -3.42 6.97
N GLU A 48 -12.43 -2.33 6.25
CA GLU A 48 -12.79 -2.12 4.86
C GLU A 48 -11.64 -2.41 3.88
N ASN A 49 -10.51 -2.97 4.38
CA ASN A 49 -9.29 -3.21 3.62
C ASN A 49 -8.56 -1.93 3.16
N ASN A 50 -8.72 -0.81 3.83
CA ASN A 50 -7.88 0.35 3.61
C ASN A 50 -6.62 0.23 4.47
N MET A 51 -5.47 0.52 3.88
CA MET A 51 -4.21 0.51 4.62
C MET A 51 -4.09 1.77 5.49
N VAL A 52 -3.93 1.58 6.79
CA VAL A 52 -3.91 2.64 7.81
C VAL A 52 -2.55 2.79 8.50
N ALA A 53 -1.63 1.86 8.29
CA ALA A 53 -0.24 1.95 8.73
C ALA A 53 0.66 1.06 7.88
N SER A 54 1.93 1.42 7.73
CA SER A 54 2.97 0.55 7.18
C SER A 54 4.35 0.90 7.72
N VAL A 55 5.23 -0.10 7.79
CA VAL A 55 6.64 0.07 8.15
C VAL A 55 7.49 -1.01 7.48
N ALA A 56 8.67 -0.63 6.98
CA ALA A 56 9.68 -1.59 6.57
C ALA A 56 10.33 -2.22 7.81
N TRP A 57 10.43 -3.55 7.82
CA TRP A 57 11.10 -4.26 8.90
C TRP A 57 12.61 -4.02 8.90
N ARG A 58 13.19 -3.84 10.10
CA ARG A 58 14.60 -3.51 10.30
C ARG A 58 15.22 -4.31 11.42
N PRO A 59 16.22 -5.15 11.14
CA PRO A 59 16.86 -5.99 12.15
C PRO A 59 17.65 -5.20 13.20
N GLU A 60 18.16 -4.01 12.85
CA GLU A 60 18.93 -3.14 13.75
C GLU A 60 18.13 -2.57 14.93
N GLN A 61 16.83 -2.72 14.93
CA GLN A 61 15.93 -2.34 16.04
C GLN A 61 15.62 -3.52 16.96
N GLU A 62 16.51 -4.47 17.09
CA GLU A 62 16.27 -5.73 17.82
C GLU A 62 15.03 -6.49 17.32
N GLY A 63 14.66 -6.25 16.05
CA GLY A 63 13.44 -6.80 15.44
C GLY A 63 12.14 -6.16 15.91
N HIS A 64 12.19 -5.11 16.73
CA HIS A 64 11.00 -4.36 17.12
C HIS A 64 10.46 -3.53 15.93
N SER A 65 9.14 -3.51 15.78
CA SER A 65 8.48 -2.70 14.76
C SER A 65 7.41 -1.84 15.41
N GLY A 66 7.56 -0.51 15.27
CA GLY A 66 6.60 0.48 15.75
C GLY A 66 5.86 1.12 14.59
N LEU A 67 4.53 1.14 14.64
CA LEU A 67 3.66 1.73 13.65
C LEU A 67 2.71 2.74 14.31
N ALA A 68 2.52 3.89 13.65
CA ALA A 68 1.41 4.77 13.94
C ALA A 68 0.23 4.37 13.03
N ILE A 69 -0.82 3.83 13.62
CA ILE A 69 -2.09 3.55 12.94
C ILE A 69 -2.88 4.85 12.96
N TRP A 70 -3.20 5.39 11.78
CA TRP A 70 -3.90 6.66 11.66
C TRP A 70 -5.41 6.49 11.83
N GLY A 71 -5.98 7.32 12.67
CA GLY A 71 -7.43 7.41 12.87
C GLY A 71 -8.07 8.38 11.89
N ASP A 72 -9.38 8.37 11.87
CA ASP A 72 -10.18 9.28 11.05
C ASP A 72 -10.11 10.72 11.57
N ASP A 73 -10.14 11.68 10.65
CA ASP A 73 -10.27 13.09 10.98
C ASP A 73 -11.76 13.46 11.04
N GLU A 74 -12.30 13.57 12.24
CA GLU A 74 -13.71 13.90 12.49
C GLU A 74 -14.13 15.27 11.90
N THR A 75 -13.18 16.08 11.41
CA THR A 75 -13.47 17.39 10.81
C THR A 75 -13.76 17.30 9.30
N THR A 76 -13.49 16.16 8.68
CA THR A 76 -13.77 15.90 7.26
C THR A 76 -15.00 15.02 7.09
N SER A 77 -15.56 14.98 5.88
CA SER A 77 -16.71 14.13 5.55
C SER A 77 -16.32 12.76 4.99
N ALA A 78 -15.04 12.57 4.68
CA ALA A 78 -14.52 11.32 4.14
C ALA A 78 -13.85 10.52 5.27
N LYS A 79 -14.02 9.19 5.26
CA LYS A 79 -13.26 8.30 6.14
C LYS A 79 -11.81 8.23 5.63
N GLU A 80 -10.87 8.80 6.39
CA GLU A 80 -9.45 8.90 6.03
C GLU A 80 -8.55 7.97 6.87
N GLY A 81 -9.13 7.35 7.90
CA GLY A 81 -8.43 6.46 8.82
C GLY A 81 -9.39 5.61 9.65
N MET A 82 -8.91 5.07 10.75
CA MET A 82 -9.68 4.18 11.60
C MET A 82 -10.65 4.92 12.51
N LEU A 83 -11.84 4.37 12.65
CA LEU A 83 -12.84 4.82 13.61
C LEU A 83 -12.54 4.26 15.01
N LYS A 84 -12.95 4.96 16.06
CA LYS A 84 -12.81 4.50 17.44
C LYS A 84 -13.50 3.15 17.66
N GLY A 85 -12.75 2.17 18.18
CA GLY A 85 -13.23 0.81 18.42
C GLY A 85 -13.24 -0.09 17.18
N GLU A 86 -12.89 0.43 16.02
CA GLU A 86 -12.74 -0.39 14.82
C GLU A 86 -11.53 -1.32 14.97
N THR A 87 -11.68 -2.56 14.51
CA THR A 87 -10.59 -3.56 14.60
C THR A 87 -9.71 -3.51 13.36
N PHE A 88 -8.41 -3.70 13.57
CA PHE A 88 -7.43 -3.78 12.50
C PHE A 88 -6.86 -5.18 12.33
N SER A 89 -6.36 -5.46 11.14
CA SER A 89 -5.61 -6.65 10.77
C SER A 89 -4.16 -6.30 10.42
N ILE A 90 -3.25 -7.27 10.61
CA ILE A 90 -1.82 -7.10 10.34
C ILE A 90 -1.42 -8.05 9.22
N VAL A 91 -0.62 -7.55 8.28
CA VAL A 91 -0.14 -8.29 7.11
C VAL A 91 1.37 -8.10 7.01
N LEU A 92 2.08 -9.18 6.70
CA LEU A 92 3.49 -9.19 6.32
C LEU A 92 3.58 -9.30 4.79
N PHE A 93 4.33 -8.42 4.17
CA PHE A 93 4.80 -8.58 2.81
C PHE A 93 6.23 -9.13 2.84
N ASP A 94 6.40 -10.35 2.36
CA ASP A 94 7.69 -11.00 2.13
C ASP A 94 8.21 -10.56 0.75
N LYS A 95 9.26 -9.79 0.77
CA LYS A 95 9.85 -9.25 -0.46
C LYS A 95 10.56 -10.31 -1.29
N SER A 96 11.10 -11.34 -0.66
CA SER A 96 11.86 -12.39 -1.34
C SER A 96 10.96 -13.31 -2.16
N GLU A 97 9.75 -13.57 -1.63
CA GLU A 97 8.74 -14.41 -2.26
C GLU A 97 7.67 -13.61 -3.03
N ASP A 98 7.71 -12.27 -2.92
CA ASP A 98 6.66 -11.38 -3.43
C ASP A 98 5.27 -11.85 -2.98
N ALA A 99 5.13 -12.11 -1.69
CA ALA A 99 3.95 -12.70 -1.09
C ALA A 99 3.43 -11.88 0.09
N MET A 100 2.10 -11.82 0.24
CA MET A 100 1.45 -11.23 1.40
C MET A 100 0.91 -12.34 2.29
N THR A 101 1.15 -12.22 3.59
CA THR A 101 0.71 -13.18 4.60
C THR A 101 -0.06 -12.47 5.68
N ALA A 102 -1.30 -12.89 5.92
CA ALA A 102 -2.06 -12.43 7.08
C ALA A 102 -1.39 -12.93 8.35
N LEU A 103 -1.26 -12.05 9.32
CA LEU A 103 -0.68 -12.37 10.62
C LEU A 103 -1.79 -12.47 11.67
N LYS A 104 -1.70 -13.51 12.49
CA LYS A 104 -2.57 -13.70 13.65
C LYS A 104 -1.80 -13.39 14.93
N VAL A 105 -2.29 -12.44 15.69
CA VAL A 105 -1.76 -12.19 17.03
C VAL A 105 -2.30 -13.27 17.96
N ASN A 106 -1.40 -14.05 18.54
CA ASN A 106 -1.72 -15.09 19.50
C ASN A 106 -1.73 -14.56 20.93
N ARG A 107 -0.94 -13.52 21.20
CA ARG A 107 -0.86 -12.89 22.54
C ARG A 107 -0.55 -11.40 22.42
N TRP A 108 -1.34 -10.61 23.11
CA TRP A 108 -1.08 -9.19 23.35
C TRP A 108 -0.38 -9.04 24.69
N GLU A 109 0.65 -8.22 24.77
CA GLU A 109 1.27 -7.80 26.05
C GLU A 109 0.52 -6.58 26.63
N LEU A 110 -0.04 -5.76 25.75
CA LEU A 110 -0.85 -4.60 26.11
C LEU A 110 -1.89 -4.35 25.02
N GLY A 111 -3.09 -3.94 25.40
CA GLY A 111 -4.17 -3.61 24.47
C GLY A 111 -4.67 -4.81 23.66
N ASP A 112 -5.22 -4.52 22.51
CA ASP A 112 -5.77 -5.47 21.55
C ASP A 112 -5.70 -4.88 20.12
N ASN A 113 -6.48 -5.40 19.16
CA ASN A 113 -6.55 -4.89 17.79
C ASN A 113 -7.67 -3.85 17.59
N ALA A 114 -8.19 -3.23 18.63
CA ALA A 114 -9.17 -2.16 18.50
C ALA A 114 -8.50 -0.78 18.52
N PHE A 115 -8.84 0.06 17.55
CA PHE A 115 -8.31 1.40 17.47
C PHE A 115 -8.84 2.29 18.61
N ALA A 116 -7.94 2.99 19.28
CA ALA A 116 -8.25 4.02 20.25
C ALA A 116 -7.33 5.22 20.02
N LYS A 117 -7.90 6.43 20.05
CA LYS A 117 -7.10 7.66 19.99
C LYS A 117 -6.07 7.67 21.11
N ASP A 118 -4.81 7.95 20.77
CA ASP A 118 -3.67 7.91 21.69
C ASP A 118 -3.49 6.55 22.40
N GLY A 119 -4.10 5.50 21.84
CA GLY A 119 -4.00 4.15 22.34
C GLY A 119 -2.64 3.52 22.04
N VAL A 120 -2.34 2.45 22.78
CA VAL A 120 -1.13 1.65 22.57
C VAL A 120 -1.49 0.19 22.62
N SER A 121 -1.06 -0.57 21.61
CA SER A 121 -1.14 -2.03 21.61
C SER A 121 0.25 -2.63 21.40
N VAL A 122 0.55 -3.68 22.14
CA VAL A 122 1.85 -4.36 22.10
C VAL A 122 1.64 -5.84 21.84
N VAL A 123 2.19 -6.31 20.71
CA VAL A 123 2.16 -7.71 20.30
C VAL A 123 3.31 -8.47 20.94
N GLY A 124 2.97 -9.49 21.72
CA GLY A 124 3.92 -10.38 22.39
C GLY A 124 4.07 -11.76 21.73
N SER A 125 3.14 -12.15 20.84
CA SER A 125 3.29 -13.35 20.02
C SER A 125 2.43 -13.22 18.77
N ILE A 126 3.03 -13.48 17.61
CA ILE A 126 2.41 -13.37 16.29
C ILE A 126 2.85 -14.55 15.42
N ALA A 127 1.95 -15.09 14.62
CA ALA A 127 2.22 -16.18 13.70
C ALA A 127 1.58 -15.91 12.34
N SER A 128 2.16 -16.51 11.30
CA SER A 128 1.56 -16.56 9.98
C SER A 128 0.24 -17.32 10.04
N SER A 129 -0.81 -16.73 9.49
CA SER A 129 -2.16 -17.32 9.48
C SER A 129 -2.49 -17.96 8.13
N SER A 130 -2.30 -17.22 7.05
CA SER A 130 -2.56 -17.68 5.69
C SER A 130 -1.84 -16.79 4.69
N VAL A 131 -1.40 -17.36 3.57
CA VAL A 131 -0.96 -16.54 2.42
C VAL A 131 -2.20 -15.88 1.82
N ILE A 132 -2.16 -14.57 1.68
CA ILE A 132 -3.24 -13.82 1.04
C ILE A 132 -3.07 -13.96 -0.47
N ALA A 133 -4.06 -14.52 -1.13
CA ALA A 133 -4.10 -14.50 -2.59
C ALA A 133 -4.16 -13.04 -3.06
N GLN A 134 -3.12 -12.62 -3.74
CA GLN A 134 -3.07 -11.27 -4.29
C GLN A 134 -3.84 -11.25 -5.59
N ASP A 135 -4.77 -10.31 -5.70
CA ASP A 135 -5.52 -10.03 -6.91
C ASP A 135 -4.81 -8.99 -7.78
N LEU A 136 -5.33 -8.78 -8.99
CA LEU A 136 -4.91 -7.66 -9.81
C LEU A 136 -5.23 -6.36 -9.07
N GLU A 137 -4.23 -5.50 -8.90
CA GLU A 137 -4.40 -4.19 -8.27
C GLU A 137 -3.94 -3.08 -9.21
N LEU A 138 -4.64 -1.95 -9.18
CA LEU A 138 -4.27 -0.71 -9.85
C LEU A 138 -4.25 0.41 -8.81
N PHE A 139 -3.09 1.04 -8.64
CA PHE A 139 -2.91 2.07 -7.62
C PHE A 139 -3.25 3.46 -8.19
N GLN A 140 -3.51 4.41 -7.29
CA GLN A 140 -3.68 5.79 -7.67
C GLN A 140 -2.37 6.33 -8.26
N ASN A 141 -2.47 7.05 -9.37
CA ASN A 141 -1.30 7.70 -9.98
C ASN A 141 -0.71 8.78 -9.05
N VAL A 142 0.60 8.93 -9.08
CA VAL A 142 1.33 9.91 -8.26
C VAL A 142 2.32 10.69 -9.13
N PRO A 143 2.20 12.03 -9.14
CA PRO A 143 1.22 12.87 -8.46
C PRO A 143 -0.18 12.83 -9.09
N ASN A 144 -1.20 13.13 -8.30
CA ASN A 144 -2.54 13.45 -8.76
C ASN A 144 -3.08 14.62 -7.89
N PRO A 145 -3.35 15.81 -8.42
CA PRO A 145 -3.35 16.17 -9.84
C PRO A 145 -2.00 16.07 -10.55
N VAL A 146 -2.06 15.83 -11.85
CA VAL A 146 -0.91 15.73 -12.76
C VAL A 146 -0.65 17.10 -13.38
N GLN A 147 0.63 17.50 -13.47
CA GLN A 147 1.05 18.65 -14.29
C GLN A 147 1.68 18.15 -15.61
N ASP A 148 2.87 17.61 -15.55
CA ASP A 148 3.60 17.15 -16.74
C ASP A 148 3.66 15.62 -16.83
N ASN A 149 4.04 14.97 -15.73
CA ASN A 149 4.27 13.52 -15.67
C ASN A 149 3.65 12.93 -14.41
N THR A 150 3.24 11.67 -14.51
CA THR A 150 2.78 10.90 -13.36
C THR A 150 3.18 9.43 -13.48
N SER A 151 3.31 8.77 -12.35
CA SER A 151 3.58 7.33 -12.26
C SER A 151 2.30 6.58 -11.97
N ILE A 152 2.03 5.52 -12.72
CA ILE A 152 0.91 4.60 -12.49
C ILE A 152 1.51 3.26 -12.07
N SER A 153 1.20 2.83 -10.87
CA SER A 153 1.65 1.53 -10.34
C SER A 153 0.53 0.52 -10.34
N PHE A 154 0.87 -0.76 -10.53
CA PHE A 154 -0.07 -1.87 -10.47
C PHE A 154 0.63 -3.14 -10.00
N TYR A 155 -0.15 -4.07 -9.45
CA TYR A 155 0.31 -5.41 -9.09
C TYR A 155 -0.32 -6.47 -9.99
N LEU A 156 0.51 -7.37 -10.52
CA LEU A 156 0.07 -8.54 -11.28
C LEU A 156 0.18 -9.81 -10.43
N PRO A 157 -0.92 -10.56 -10.24
CA PRO A 157 -0.91 -11.80 -9.45
C PRO A 157 -0.17 -12.96 -10.13
N LYS A 158 0.07 -12.88 -11.43
CA LYS A 158 0.80 -13.84 -12.26
C LYS A 158 1.29 -13.20 -13.54
N ASP A 159 2.28 -13.81 -14.16
CA ASP A 159 2.78 -13.40 -15.46
C ASP A 159 1.65 -13.27 -16.50
N GLY A 160 1.71 -12.26 -17.30
CA GLY A 160 0.70 -12.08 -18.34
C GLY A 160 0.83 -10.81 -19.15
N LYS A 161 0.07 -10.77 -20.22
CA LYS A 161 -0.07 -9.57 -21.04
C LYS A 161 -1.02 -8.60 -20.38
N ILE A 162 -0.60 -7.34 -20.32
CA ILE A 162 -1.44 -6.22 -19.87
C ILE A 162 -1.78 -5.29 -21.03
N ASN A 163 -2.83 -4.51 -20.84
CA ASN A 163 -3.16 -3.34 -21.65
C ASN A 163 -3.49 -2.21 -20.68
N LEU A 164 -2.63 -1.19 -20.62
CA LEU A 164 -2.81 0.01 -19.79
C LEU A 164 -3.06 1.20 -20.69
N THR A 165 -4.26 1.76 -20.63
CA THR A 165 -4.73 2.82 -21.52
C THR A 165 -5.30 4.00 -20.75
N VAL A 166 -5.32 5.17 -21.38
CA VAL A 166 -5.95 6.38 -20.86
C VAL A 166 -7.08 6.78 -21.80
N SER A 167 -8.23 7.15 -21.23
CA SER A 167 -9.40 7.63 -21.96
C SER A 167 -9.88 8.98 -21.39
N ASN A 168 -10.55 9.75 -22.23
CA ASN A 168 -11.25 10.96 -21.83
C ASN A 168 -12.61 10.64 -21.18
N THR A 169 -13.35 11.65 -20.74
CA THR A 169 -14.67 11.51 -20.11
C THR A 169 -15.76 10.96 -21.03
N LEU A 170 -15.53 10.94 -22.35
CA LEU A 170 -16.42 10.30 -23.34
C LEU A 170 -16.08 8.82 -23.57
N GLY A 171 -15.06 8.28 -22.86
CA GLY A 171 -14.60 6.91 -23.03
C GLY A 171 -13.71 6.68 -24.25
N GLN A 172 -13.31 7.72 -24.96
CA GLN A 172 -12.41 7.60 -26.10
C GLN A 172 -10.98 7.40 -25.61
N GLU A 173 -10.30 6.36 -26.09
CA GLU A 173 -8.90 6.12 -25.81
C GLU A 173 -8.04 7.24 -26.42
N VAL A 174 -7.27 7.92 -25.58
CA VAL A 174 -6.40 9.03 -25.96
C VAL A 174 -4.92 8.68 -25.87
N MET A 175 -4.58 7.62 -25.12
CA MET A 175 -3.20 7.18 -24.98
C MET A 175 -3.14 5.69 -24.61
N VAL A 176 -2.16 4.97 -25.18
CA VAL A 176 -1.77 3.63 -24.75
C VAL A 176 -0.43 3.74 -24.01
N LEU A 177 -0.42 3.40 -22.74
CA LEU A 177 0.78 3.51 -21.90
C LEU A 177 1.64 2.24 -21.98
N SER A 178 1.00 1.07 -22.02
CA SER A 178 1.70 -0.20 -22.20
C SER A 178 0.76 -1.27 -22.75
N LYS A 179 1.30 -2.16 -23.62
CA LYS A 179 0.59 -3.30 -24.20
C LYS A 179 1.53 -4.48 -24.40
N GLU A 180 2.16 -4.92 -23.30
CA GLU A 180 3.22 -5.92 -23.32
C GLU A 180 3.08 -6.95 -22.20
N ASN A 181 3.98 -7.93 -22.15
CA ASN A 181 4.00 -8.92 -21.10
C ASN A 181 4.80 -8.42 -19.90
N PHE A 182 4.23 -8.63 -18.72
CA PHE A 182 4.88 -8.39 -17.43
C PHE A 182 4.92 -9.68 -16.63
N THR A 183 5.93 -9.80 -15.77
CA THR A 183 6.02 -10.87 -14.78
C THR A 183 5.06 -10.61 -13.61
N LYS A 184 4.80 -11.61 -12.77
CA LYS A 184 4.16 -11.41 -11.46
C LYS A 184 4.91 -10.32 -10.69
N GLY A 185 4.19 -9.51 -9.91
CA GLY A 185 4.77 -8.51 -9.01
C GLY A 185 4.30 -7.09 -9.27
N MET A 186 4.97 -6.16 -8.58
CA MET A 186 4.74 -4.72 -8.68
C MET A 186 5.43 -4.12 -9.91
N HIS A 187 4.68 -3.30 -10.63
CA HIS A 187 5.17 -2.58 -11.80
C HIS A 187 4.77 -1.11 -11.74
N THR A 188 5.58 -0.25 -12.37
CA THR A 188 5.30 1.17 -12.49
C THR A 188 5.54 1.62 -13.92
N VAL A 189 4.56 2.28 -14.51
CA VAL A 189 4.62 2.86 -15.84
C VAL A 189 4.54 4.38 -15.73
N GLN A 190 5.43 5.07 -16.42
CA GLN A 190 5.42 6.54 -16.49
C GLN A 190 4.46 7.00 -17.58
N MET A 191 3.71 8.04 -17.27
CA MET A 191 2.83 8.73 -18.21
C MET A 191 3.31 10.16 -18.39
N ASP A 192 3.63 10.53 -19.63
CA ASP A 192 3.83 11.92 -20.07
C ASP A 192 2.48 12.51 -20.48
N ALA A 193 2.00 13.50 -19.74
CA ALA A 193 0.71 14.12 -19.95
C ALA A 193 0.76 15.40 -20.80
N ASN A 194 1.94 15.83 -21.28
CA ASN A 194 2.13 17.08 -22.00
C ASN A 194 1.30 17.20 -23.31
N SER A 195 0.90 16.08 -23.87
CA SER A 195 0.07 16.04 -25.11
C SER A 195 -1.44 16.15 -24.83
N LEU A 196 -1.86 16.12 -23.56
CA LEU A 196 -3.25 16.13 -23.16
C LEU A 196 -3.68 17.52 -22.67
N SER A 197 -4.94 17.85 -22.86
CA SER A 197 -5.51 19.08 -22.30
C SER A 197 -5.86 18.91 -20.83
N THR A 198 -5.86 20.02 -20.08
CA THR A 198 -6.36 20.06 -18.70
C THR A 198 -7.76 19.46 -18.61
N GLY A 199 -7.97 18.59 -17.61
CA GLY A 199 -9.25 17.92 -17.44
C GLY A 199 -9.16 16.61 -16.67
N VAL A 200 -10.29 15.90 -16.67
CA VAL A 200 -10.42 14.58 -16.04
C VAL A 200 -10.24 13.50 -17.08
N TYR A 201 -9.44 12.50 -16.72
CA TYR A 201 -9.18 11.30 -17.53
C TYR A 201 -9.35 10.06 -16.69
N PHE A 202 -9.48 8.92 -17.35
CA PHE A 202 -9.53 7.60 -16.72
C PHE A 202 -8.43 6.74 -17.30
N TYR A 203 -7.68 6.06 -16.44
CA TYR A 203 -6.75 5.03 -16.89
C TYR A 203 -7.26 3.66 -16.50
N LYS A 204 -7.14 2.73 -17.44
CA LYS A 204 -7.67 1.36 -17.34
C LYS A 204 -6.54 0.36 -17.53
N LEU A 205 -6.41 -0.55 -16.57
CA LEU A 205 -5.56 -1.72 -16.66
C LEU A 205 -6.40 -2.95 -16.97
N GLU A 206 -6.06 -3.65 -18.02
CA GLU A 206 -6.65 -4.93 -18.37
C GLU A 206 -5.56 -6.02 -18.29
N ALA A 207 -5.82 -7.09 -17.55
CA ALA A 207 -4.94 -8.24 -17.42
C ALA A 207 -5.74 -9.51 -17.12
N ASN A 208 -5.43 -10.63 -17.78
CA ASN A 208 -6.01 -11.94 -17.46
C ASN A 208 -7.55 -11.98 -17.36
N LYS A 209 -8.26 -11.26 -18.21
CA LYS A 209 -9.74 -11.08 -18.23
C LYS A 209 -10.30 -10.17 -17.12
N ASN A 210 -9.47 -9.63 -16.26
CA ASN A 210 -9.85 -8.64 -15.27
C ASN A 210 -9.54 -7.23 -15.80
N SER A 211 -10.31 -6.25 -15.34
CA SER A 211 -10.01 -4.84 -15.63
C SER A 211 -10.28 -3.97 -14.43
N LEU A 212 -9.40 -3.01 -14.20
CA LEU A 212 -9.49 -2.00 -13.15
C LEU A 212 -9.36 -0.62 -13.77
N THR A 213 -10.10 0.34 -13.25
CA THR A 213 -10.09 1.72 -13.75
C THR A 213 -9.97 2.68 -12.59
N LYS A 214 -9.15 3.71 -12.77
CA LYS A 214 -9.04 4.84 -11.84
C LYS A 214 -9.08 6.16 -12.60
N GLN A 215 -9.33 7.23 -11.87
CA GLN A 215 -9.39 8.59 -12.38
C GLN A 215 -8.08 9.33 -12.11
N LEU A 216 -7.67 10.17 -13.05
CA LEU A 216 -6.64 11.19 -12.83
C LEU A 216 -7.18 12.56 -13.25
N THR A 217 -6.62 13.61 -12.66
CA THR A 217 -6.93 15.00 -13.00
C THR A 217 -5.65 15.66 -13.50
N LEU A 218 -5.72 16.23 -14.71
CA LEU A 218 -4.63 17.01 -15.31
C LEU A 218 -4.89 18.50 -15.08
N VAL A 219 -3.88 19.18 -14.56
CA VAL A 219 -3.89 20.63 -14.31
C VAL A 219 -2.71 21.31 -15.01
N ASN A 220 -2.81 22.62 -15.23
CA ASN A 220 -1.71 23.42 -15.79
C ASN A 220 -0.73 23.83 -14.70
#